data_ce1873a8ca47b65dccdbdea244ca0550
#
_entry.id   ce1873a8ca47b65dccdbdea244ca0550
#
_cell.length_a   1.000
_cell.length_b   1.000
_cell.length_c   1.000
_cell.angle_alpha   90.00
_cell.angle_beta   90.00
_cell.angle_gamma   90.00
#
_symmetry.space_group_name_H-M   'P 1'
#
loop_
_entity.id
_entity.type
_entity.pdbx_description
1 polymer ?
#
loop_
_entity_poly.entity_id
_entity_poly.type
_entity_poly.pdbx_seq_one_letter_code
_entity_poly.pdbx_strand_id
1 'polypeptide(L)'
;PKQWIRISGQSFLKDNNGETYALRSGIGIKPDTEFWMPESGEGEFRLVFPPIPTSATSIDFSEGDNVQGAFKIWGIQLKGKALPELLLPQEAIVHKIDINDELPEPKIEYKDATIKGRILDYRPGLVSKIVPIIFDPVKGAYESEEVKINNDGTFVTRVKVPTTTSAAIRLFGKMITFYAVPGEESSVIINTRELCRQQSKFHKDDKPYGEAVYFGGTLAGLSQEYSNCTLKTSILNDYRQLFKDVAGMDASAYKDFIYGKRANLLASIEKAPISKALKAVLGNQVDAEAAQAISLTEMVIKQAYTMEHKMSKEEAREYFNTAQIELPENYYANAFRPLASINTMAALYNSKLSELIPYYLRRRTDELTK
;
A
#
# COMPACT_ATOMS: atom_id res chain seq x y z
N PRO A 1 -12.64 9.05 -22.64
CA PRO A 1 -12.15 10.08 -21.71
C PRO A 1 -11.00 10.84 -22.37
N LYS A 2 -11.10 12.17 -22.37
CA LYS A 2 -10.09 13.08 -22.97
C LYS A 2 -8.81 13.01 -22.11
N GLN A 3 -7.87 12.15 -22.46
CA GLN A 3 -6.55 12.07 -21.87
C GLN A 3 -5.51 12.58 -22.84
N TRP A 4 -4.45 13.16 -22.33
CA TRP A 4 -3.31 13.62 -23.12
C TRP A 4 -2.00 13.19 -22.49
N ILE A 5 -0.97 13.11 -23.31
CA ILE A 5 0.42 12.91 -22.90
C ILE A 5 1.27 14.05 -23.42
N ARG A 6 2.40 14.29 -22.78
CA ARG A 6 3.40 15.27 -23.23
C ARG A 6 4.78 14.67 -23.00
N ILE A 7 5.60 14.66 -24.02
CA ILE A 7 7.00 14.28 -23.94
C ILE A 7 7.84 15.55 -23.75
N SER A 8 8.67 15.58 -22.71
CA SER A 8 9.55 16.71 -22.44
C SER A 8 10.62 16.85 -23.53
N GLY A 9 10.86 18.08 -24.00
CA GLY A 9 11.99 18.39 -24.88
C GLY A 9 13.35 18.19 -24.22
N GLN A 10 13.41 18.06 -22.88
CA GLN A 10 14.62 17.71 -22.12
C GLN A 10 14.87 16.20 -22.03
N SER A 11 14.07 15.38 -22.73
CA SER A 11 14.23 13.93 -22.76
C SER A 11 15.60 13.54 -23.29
N PHE A 12 16.17 12.48 -22.71
CA PHE A 12 17.46 11.94 -23.16
C PHE A 12 17.50 10.43 -23.03
N LEU A 13 18.42 9.82 -23.76
CA LEU A 13 18.87 8.44 -23.52
C LEU A 13 20.21 8.47 -22.80
N LYS A 14 20.46 7.48 -21.97
CA LYS A 14 21.76 7.23 -21.34
C LYS A 14 22.16 5.79 -21.63
N ASP A 15 23.36 5.56 -22.17
CA ASP A 15 23.84 4.22 -22.44
C ASP A 15 24.48 3.55 -21.21
N ASN A 16 24.80 2.27 -21.34
CA ASN A 16 25.46 1.51 -20.27
C ASN A 16 26.90 1.97 -19.96
N ASN A 17 27.48 2.85 -20.76
CA ASN A 17 28.78 3.48 -20.52
C ASN A 17 28.65 4.81 -19.79
N GLY A 18 27.43 5.31 -19.63
CA GLY A 18 27.11 6.58 -18.97
C GLY A 18 26.99 7.79 -19.90
N GLU A 19 27.16 7.61 -21.21
CA GLU A 19 27.02 8.67 -22.21
C GLU A 19 25.53 9.02 -22.41
N THR A 20 25.28 10.33 -22.63
CA THR A 20 23.91 10.89 -22.73
C THR A 20 23.63 11.40 -24.13
N TYR A 21 22.43 11.11 -24.63
CA TYR A 21 21.97 11.47 -25.98
C TYR A 21 20.66 12.24 -25.85
N ALA A 22 20.71 13.57 -26.04
CA ALA A 22 19.53 14.43 -25.93
C ALA A 22 18.54 14.20 -27.08
N LEU A 23 17.24 14.35 -26.79
CA LEU A 23 16.17 14.27 -27.79
C LEU A 23 16.38 15.33 -28.89
N ARG A 24 16.32 14.92 -30.16
CA ARG A 24 16.40 15.83 -31.30
C ARG A 24 15.01 16.26 -31.80
N SER A 25 14.11 15.32 -31.95
CA SER A 25 12.76 15.58 -32.44
C SER A 25 11.79 14.43 -32.15
N GLY A 26 10.50 14.67 -32.33
CA GLY A 26 9.45 13.66 -32.34
C GLY A 26 8.77 13.56 -33.72
N ILE A 27 8.41 12.37 -34.12
CA ILE A 27 7.60 12.09 -35.30
C ILE A 27 6.25 11.54 -34.82
N GLY A 28 5.16 12.19 -35.18
CA GLY A 28 3.81 11.87 -34.67
C GLY A 28 3.51 12.50 -33.31
N ILE A 29 4.51 13.10 -32.63
CA ILE A 29 4.35 13.87 -31.41
C ILE A 29 5.33 15.04 -31.44
N LYS A 30 4.89 16.21 -30.96
CA LYS A 30 5.76 17.39 -30.80
C LYS A 30 6.18 17.50 -29.34
N PRO A 31 7.49 17.50 -29.02
CA PRO A 31 7.95 17.71 -27.65
C PRO A 31 7.39 19.00 -27.03
N ASP A 32 7.20 18.98 -25.72
CA ASP A 32 6.65 20.07 -24.90
C ASP A 32 5.22 20.51 -25.26
N THR A 33 4.50 19.70 -26.08
CA THR A 33 3.12 19.97 -26.50
C THR A 33 2.22 18.83 -26.08
N GLU A 34 0.98 19.13 -25.72
CA GLU A 34 -0.02 18.11 -25.40
C GLU A 34 -0.37 17.29 -26.65
N PHE A 35 -0.24 15.99 -26.55
CA PHE A 35 -0.72 15.03 -27.54
C PHE A 35 -1.99 14.39 -27.00
N TRP A 36 -3.12 14.77 -27.56
CA TRP A 36 -4.42 14.25 -27.15
C TRP A 36 -4.63 12.85 -27.70
N MET A 37 -4.90 11.90 -26.79
CA MET A 37 -5.12 10.52 -27.16
C MET A 37 -6.39 10.38 -27.99
N PRO A 38 -6.36 9.53 -29.05
CA PRO A 38 -7.55 9.20 -29.81
C PRO A 38 -8.56 8.40 -28.95
N GLU A 39 -9.77 8.19 -29.47
CA GLU A 39 -10.82 7.46 -28.76
C GLU A 39 -10.43 6.02 -28.40
N SER A 40 -9.54 5.40 -29.18
CA SER A 40 -8.95 4.08 -28.88
C SER A 40 -8.14 4.05 -27.59
N GLY A 41 -7.67 5.22 -27.12
CA GLY A 41 -6.77 5.32 -25.97
C GLY A 41 -5.32 4.92 -26.27
N GLU A 42 -5.00 4.62 -27.54
CA GLU A 42 -3.66 4.22 -28.00
C GLU A 42 -3.11 5.22 -29.01
N GLY A 43 -1.84 5.54 -28.90
CA GLY A 43 -1.13 6.43 -29.83
C GLY A 43 0.28 5.93 -30.10
N GLU A 44 0.72 6.01 -31.35
CA GLU A 44 2.06 5.62 -31.76
C GLU A 44 2.84 6.87 -32.21
N PHE A 45 4.07 7.00 -31.74
CA PHE A 45 4.98 8.06 -32.12
C PHE A 45 6.44 7.58 -32.03
N ARG A 46 7.35 8.32 -32.63
CA ARG A 46 8.79 8.03 -32.62
C ARG A 46 9.56 9.22 -32.06
N LEU A 47 10.51 8.94 -31.16
CA LEU A 47 11.45 9.91 -30.65
C LEU A 47 12.81 9.71 -31.34
N VAL A 48 13.42 10.77 -31.82
CA VAL A 48 14.67 10.73 -32.58
C VAL A 48 15.80 11.27 -31.72
N PHE A 49 16.82 10.45 -31.54
CA PHE A 49 18.04 10.76 -30.79
C PHE A 49 19.27 10.72 -31.69
N PRO A 50 20.43 11.24 -31.24
CA PRO A 50 21.68 11.01 -31.90
C PRO A 50 22.01 9.51 -32.08
N PRO A 51 22.86 9.13 -33.04
CA PRO A 51 23.34 7.77 -33.16
C PRO A 51 23.98 7.27 -31.86
N ILE A 52 23.61 6.09 -31.45
CA ILE A 52 24.18 5.40 -30.28
C ILE A 52 25.30 4.46 -30.77
N PRO A 53 26.46 4.40 -30.08
CA PRO A 53 27.57 3.51 -30.47
C PRO A 53 27.10 2.05 -30.53
N THR A 54 27.61 1.30 -31.50
CA THR A 54 27.30 -0.13 -31.64
C THR A 54 27.82 -0.97 -30.48
N SER A 55 28.71 -0.43 -29.65
CA SER A 55 29.22 -1.04 -28.42
C SER A 55 28.18 -0.96 -27.27
N ALA A 56 27.21 -0.05 -27.34
CA ALA A 56 26.15 0.03 -26.33
C ALA A 56 25.28 -1.23 -26.38
N THR A 57 24.99 -1.80 -25.21
CA THR A 57 24.16 -3.00 -25.04
C THR A 57 22.79 -2.71 -24.48
N SER A 58 22.66 -1.62 -23.71
CA SER A 58 21.40 -1.15 -23.16
C SER A 58 21.38 0.36 -23.06
N ILE A 59 20.17 0.93 -22.98
CA ILE A 59 19.93 2.35 -22.76
C ILE A 59 18.88 2.54 -21.70
N ASP A 60 18.94 3.68 -21.03
CA ASP A 60 17.90 4.22 -20.17
C ASP A 60 17.26 5.42 -20.87
N PHE A 61 15.95 5.55 -20.82
CA PHE A 61 15.22 6.72 -21.26
C PHE A 61 14.76 7.55 -20.05
N SER A 62 14.92 8.87 -20.11
CA SER A 62 14.40 9.82 -19.11
C SER A 62 13.83 11.06 -19.78
N GLU A 63 12.68 11.52 -19.32
CA GLU A 63 12.10 12.82 -19.72
C GLU A 63 12.75 14.02 -19.04
N GLY A 64 13.76 13.80 -18.20
CA GLY A 64 14.54 14.80 -17.49
C GLY A 64 14.69 14.48 -16.01
N ASP A 65 15.85 14.78 -15.44
CA ASP A 65 16.17 14.42 -14.04
C ASP A 65 15.40 15.27 -13.03
N ASN A 66 15.10 16.51 -13.39
CA ASN A 66 14.46 17.50 -12.51
C ASN A 66 12.97 17.75 -12.84
N VAL A 67 12.37 16.94 -13.70
CA VAL A 67 10.95 17.06 -14.07
C VAL A 67 10.13 16.21 -13.13
N GLN A 68 9.27 16.83 -12.30
CA GLN A 68 8.36 16.13 -11.42
C GLN A 68 7.39 15.27 -12.25
N GLY A 69 7.33 13.97 -11.94
CA GLY A 69 6.51 13.02 -12.68
C GLY A 69 7.08 12.61 -14.04
N ALA A 70 8.36 12.92 -14.31
CA ALA A 70 9.05 12.52 -15.54
C ALA A 70 8.95 11.02 -15.77
N PHE A 71 8.57 10.64 -16.97
CA PHE A 71 8.54 9.25 -17.39
C PHE A 71 9.96 8.72 -17.59
N LYS A 72 10.26 7.57 -17.02
CA LYS A 72 11.59 6.95 -17.08
C LYS A 72 11.46 5.46 -17.39
N ILE A 73 12.30 4.97 -18.29
CA ILE A 73 12.40 3.55 -18.64
C ILE A 73 13.87 3.15 -18.56
N TRP A 74 14.19 2.19 -17.70
CA TRP A 74 15.56 1.73 -17.52
C TRP A 74 15.79 0.36 -18.15
N GLY A 75 17.01 0.15 -18.65
CA GLY A 75 17.48 -1.15 -19.10
C GLY A 75 16.89 -1.62 -20.41
N ILE A 76 16.49 -0.70 -21.31
CA ILE A 76 16.06 -1.05 -22.67
C ILE A 76 17.21 -1.77 -23.37
N GLN A 77 17.03 -3.04 -23.72
CA GLN A 77 18.05 -3.86 -24.36
C GLN A 77 18.12 -3.55 -25.85
N LEU A 78 19.31 -3.18 -26.37
CA LEU A 78 19.50 -2.81 -27.78
C LEU A 78 19.73 -4.03 -28.69
N LYS A 79 20.15 -5.16 -28.15
CA LYS A 79 20.54 -6.36 -28.93
C LYS A 79 19.74 -7.60 -28.60
N GLY A 80 18.51 -7.45 -28.13
CA GLY A 80 17.61 -8.57 -27.85
C GLY A 80 18.14 -9.55 -26.79
N LYS A 81 19.10 -9.14 -25.97
CA LYS A 81 19.63 -9.97 -24.89
C LYS A 81 18.66 -9.93 -23.70
N ALA A 82 18.50 -11.07 -23.05
CA ALA A 82 17.80 -11.15 -21.78
C ALA A 82 18.44 -10.18 -20.77
N LEU A 83 17.63 -9.65 -19.85
CA LEU A 83 18.17 -8.90 -18.71
C LEU A 83 19.23 -9.74 -17.98
N PRO A 84 20.31 -9.12 -17.46
CA PRO A 84 21.27 -9.84 -16.63
C PRO A 84 20.57 -10.58 -15.50
N GLU A 85 21.10 -11.71 -15.09
CA GLU A 85 20.59 -12.43 -13.93
C GLU A 85 20.59 -11.52 -12.71
N LEU A 86 19.52 -11.59 -11.92
CA LEU A 86 19.40 -10.81 -10.70
C LEU A 86 20.28 -11.43 -9.63
N LEU A 87 21.31 -10.70 -9.20
CA LEU A 87 22.17 -11.14 -8.11
C LEU A 87 21.48 -10.86 -6.77
N LEU A 88 21.07 -11.93 -6.11
CA LEU A 88 20.51 -11.86 -4.77
C LEU A 88 21.63 -11.80 -3.73
N PRO A 89 21.61 -10.86 -2.78
CA PRO A 89 22.53 -10.87 -1.65
C PRO A 89 22.22 -12.06 -0.72
N GLN A 90 23.19 -12.47 0.09
CA GLN A 90 23.02 -13.61 1.00
C GLN A 90 21.88 -13.45 1.99
N GLU A 91 21.54 -12.21 2.32
CA GLU A 91 20.44 -11.85 3.22
C GLU A 91 19.05 -11.98 2.58
N ALA A 92 18.97 -12.17 1.26
CA ALA A 92 17.70 -12.37 0.54
C ALA A 92 17.23 -13.82 0.71
N ILE A 93 16.72 -14.13 1.90
CA ILE A 93 16.27 -15.47 2.30
C ILE A 93 14.77 -15.58 2.11
N VAL A 94 14.30 -16.68 1.53
CA VAL A 94 12.88 -17.05 1.53
C VAL A 94 12.61 -17.87 2.78
N HIS A 95 11.74 -17.35 3.65
CA HIS A 95 11.40 -18.03 4.91
C HIS A 95 10.42 -19.17 4.65
N LYS A 96 10.73 -20.34 5.22
CA LYS A 96 9.79 -21.45 5.24
C LYS A 96 8.75 -21.18 6.32
N ILE A 97 7.49 -21.16 5.93
CA ILE A 97 6.36 -20.94 6.83
C ILE A 97 5.82 -22.27 7.33
N ASP A 98 5.64 -22.41 8.64
CA ASP A 98 4.91 -23.52 9.26
C ASP A 98 3.49 -23.05 9.59
N ILE A 99 2.51 -23.82 9.17
CA ILE A 99 1.10 -23.52 9.44
C ILE A 99 0.78 -23.51 10.95
N ASN A 100 1.63 -24.15 11.78
CA ASN A 100 1.50 -24.18 13.23
C ASN A 100 2.21 -23.02 13.94
N ASP A 101 2.95 -22.17 13.20
CA ASP A 101 3.60 -21.02 13.81
C ASP A 101 2.57 -20.14 14.52
N GLU A 102 2.76 -19.96 15.81
CA GLU A 102 1.93 -19.09 16.65
C GLU A 102 2.42 -17.65 16.58
N LEU A 103 1.51 -16.69 16.80
CA LEU A 103 1.89 -15.28 16.89
C LEU A 103 2.68 -15.05 18.18
N PRO A 104 3.93 -14.56 18.10
CA PRO A 104 4.72 -14.27 19.30
C PRO A 104 4.05 -13.20 20.15
N GLU A 105 4.35 -13.18 21.45
CA GLU A 105 3.97 -12.05 22.30
C GLU A 105 4.66 -10.78 21.84
N PRO A 106 3.95 -9.65 21.69
CA PRO A 106 4.56 -8.40 21.27
C PRO A 106 5.50 -7.87 22.36
N LYS A 107 6.65 -7.39 21.96
CA LYS A 107 7.56 -6.69 22.87
C LYS A 107 7.03 -5.30 23.14
N ILE A 108 6.74 -4.99 24.42
CA ILE A 108 6.26 -3.68 24.86
C ILE A 108 7.43 -2.95 25.53
N GLU A 109 8.08 -2.05 24.80
CA GLU A 109 9.26 -1.35 25.25
C GLU A 109 9.48 -0.11 24.36
N TYR A 110 9.66 1.08 24.95
CA TYR A 110 9.88 2.29 24.17
C TYR A 110 11.34 2.42 23.77
N LYS A 111 11.69 1.82 22.62
CA LYS A 111 13.07 1.78 22.09
C LYS A 111 13.08 2.05 20.58
N ASP A 112 14.29 2.35 20.08
CA ASP A 112 14.53 2.47 18.65
C ASP A 112 14.46 1.08 18.00
N ALA A 113 13.64 0.92 16.95
CA ALA A 113 13.73 -0.15 16.00
C ALA A 113 14.60 0.32 14.83
N THR A 114 15.50 -0.53 14.35
CA THR A 114 16.35 -0.25 13.20
C THR A 114 15.74 -0.90 11.95
N ILE A 115 15.51 -0.11 10.92
CA ILE A 115 15.01 -0.59 9.63
C ILE A 115 16.14 -0.44 8.61
N LYS A 116 16.64 -1.55 8.10
CA LYS A 116 17.60 -1.60 6.99
C LYS A 116 16.90 -2.00 5.71
N GLY A 117 17.27 -1.39 4.61
CA GLY A 117 16.71 -1.77 3.33
C GLY A 117 17.71 -1.74 2.19
N ARG A 118 17.39 -2.48 1.14
CA ARG A 118 18.12 -2.49 -0.12
C ARG A 118 17.16 -2.63 -1.28
N ILE A 119 17.32 -1.79 -2.27
CA ILE A 119 16.62 -1.90 -3.56
C ILE A 119 17.58 -2.60 -4.54
N LEU A 120 17.19 -3.78 -5.01
CA LEU A 120 17.99 -4.54 -5.98
C LEU A 120 17.95 -3.83 -7.34
N ASP A 121 19.06 -3.88 -8.06
CA ASP A 121 19.27 -3.19 -9.34
C ASP A 121 18.98 -1.67 -9.25
N TYR A 122 19.20 -1.10 -8.08
CA TYR A 122 18.98 0.33 -7.88
C TYR A 122 19.79 1.16 -8.86
N ARG A 123 19.14 2.18 -9.42
CA ARG A 123 19.81 3.18 -10.25
C ARG A 123 19.57 4.56 -9.64
N PRO A 124 20.64 5.35 -9.42
CA PRO A 124 20.49 6.73 -8.98
C PRO A 124 19.50 7.49 -9.86
N GLY A 125 18.53 8.18 -9.24
CA GLY A 125 17.43 8.85 -9.96
C GLY A 125 16.14 8.04 -10.11
N LEU A 126 16.14 6.73 -9.77
CA LEU A 126 14.90 5.95 -9.72
C LEU A 126 13.97 6.46 -8.62
N VAL A 127 14.49 6.53 -7.41
CA VAL A 127 13.88 7.17 -6.25
C VAL A 127 15.01 7.62 -5.33
N SER A 128 15.00 8.85 -4.85
CA SER A 128 16.12 9.39 -4.04
C SER A 128 15.94 9.19 -2.55
N LYS A 129 14.70 8.96 -2.12
CA LYS A 129 14.30 8.86 -0.71
C LYS A 129 13.10 7.95 -0.54
N ILE A 130 12.94 7.42 0.64
CA ILE A 130 11.75 6.73 1.10
C ILE A 130 11.24 7.40 2.38
N VAL A 131 9.96 7.19 2.69
CA VAL A 131 9.35 7.61 3.95
C VAL A 131 8.73 6.38 4.58
N PRO A 132 9.34 5.78 5.61
CA PRO A 132 8.73 4.69 6.36
C PRO A 132 7.48 5.18 7.08
N ILE A 133 6.46 4.34 7.11
CA ILE A 133 5.21 4.57 7.83
C ILE A 133 5.20 3.63 9.01
N ILE A 134 5.00 4.16 10.21
CA ILE A 134 4.90 3.38 11.44
C ILE A 134 3.45 3.44 11.92
N PHE A 135 2.87 2.29 12.21
CA PHE A 135 1.50 2.20 12.70
C PHE A 135 1.50 2.14 14.23
N ASP A 136 1.74 3.30 14.86
CA ASP A 136 1.76 3.42 16.32
C ASP A 136 0.32 3.41 16.86
N PRO A 137 -0.05 2.45 17.73
CA PRO A 137 -1.41 2.33 18.25
C PRO A 137 -1.80 3.50 19.17
N VAL A 138 -0.84 4.22 19.74
CA VAL A 138 -1.11 5.35 20.65
C VAL A 138 -1.28 6.66 19.88
N LYS A 139 -0.43 6.89 18.89
CA LYS A 139 -0.40 8.15 18.12
C LYS A 139 -1.20 8.07 16.81
N GLY A 140 -1.58 6.89 16.37
CA GLY A 140 -2.09 6.64 15.03
C GLY A 140 -0.97 6.30 14.03
N ALA A 141 -1.32 6.12 12.76
CA ALA A 141 -0.32 5.96 11.70
C ALA A 141 0.40 7.29 11.46
N TYR A 142 1.72 7.27 11.42
CA TYR A 142 2.52 8.45 11.12
C TYR A 142 3.69 8.11 10.19
N GLU A 143 4.13 9.09 9.43
CA GLU A 143 5.32 8.99 8.61
C GLU A 143 6.54 9.39 9.45
N SER A 144 7.61 8.58 9.36
CA SER A 144 8.90 8.94 9.91
C SER A 144 9.63 9.95 9.00
N GLU A 145 10.79 10.43 9.44
CA GLU A 145 11.62 11.29 8.61
C GLU A 145 12.00 10.64 7.28
N GLU A 146 12.18 11.49 6.25
CA GLU A 146 12.64 11.06 4.95
C GLU A 146 14.02 10.40 5.05
N VAL A 147 14.14 9.21 4.48
CA VAL A 147 15.38 8.43 4.47
C VAL A 147 15.99 8.45 3.09
N LYS A 148 17.20 8.98 2.99
CA LYS A 148 17.96 9.01 1.74
C LYS A 148 18.41 7.60 1.36
N ILE A 149 18.28 7.28 0.07
CA ILE A 149 18.82 6.05 -0.50
C ILE A 149 20.24 6.30 -0.98
N ASN A 150 21.17 5.43 -0.61
CA ASN A 150 22.55 5.46 -1.06
C ASN A 150 22.67 5.07 -2.53
N ASN A 151 23.79 5.39 -3.17
CA ASN A 151 24.01 5.09 -4.58
C ASN A 151 23.98 3.58 -4.92
N ASP A 152 24.21 2.72 -3.94
CA ASP A 152 24.12 1.26 -4.05
C ASP A 152 22.72 0.71 -3.75
N GLY A 153 21.72 1.58 -3.55
CA GLY A 153 20.34 1.23 -3.25
C GLY A 153 20.07 0.89 -1.79
N THR A 154 21.05 1.00 -0.90
CA THR A 154 20.85 0.75 0.53
C THR A 154 20.30 1.97 1.26
N PHE A 155 19.59 1.72 2.36
CA PHE A 155 19.15 2.74 3.30
C PHE A 155 19.04 2.18 4.72
N VAL A 156 19.16 3.05 5.70
CA VAL A 156 18.98 2.69 7.11
C VAL A 156 18.26 3.84 7.82
N THR A 157 17.32 3.48 8.66
CA THR A 157 16.67 4.44 9.57
C THR A 157 16.44 3.83 10.95
N ARG A 158 16.27 4.68 11.95
CA ARG A 158 15.87 4.30 13.30
C ARG A 158 14.63 5.06 13.68
N VAL A 159 13.65 4.34 14.18
CA VAL A 159 12.38 4.92 14.60
C VAL A 159 12.03 4.42 16.00
N LYS A 160 11.60 5.32 16.88
CA LYS A 160 11.12 4.92 18.21
C LYS A 160 9.75 4.31 18.11
N VAL A 161 9.62 3.10 18.63
CA VAL A 161 8.36 2.38 18.68
C VAL A 161 8.04 1.97 20.12
N PRO A 162 6.77 2.09 20.58
CA PRO A 162 6.37 1.74 21.93
C PRO A 162 6.15 0.23 22.10
N THR A 163 5.98 -0.49 21.02
CA THR A 163 5.69 -1.91 20.98
C THR A 163 6.07 -2.52 19.65
N THR A 164 6.13 -3.85 19.58
CA THR A 164 6.09 -4.56 18.28
C THR A 164 4.91 -4.02 17.49
N THR A 165 5.14 -3.55 16.29
CA THR A 165 4.11 -2.89 15.49
C THR A 165 4.29 -3.12 13.99
N SER A 166 3.22 -2.94 13.25
CA SER A 166 3.27 -2.91 11.79
C SER A 166 3.99 -1.66 11.31
N ALA A 167 4.82 -1.83 10.30
CA ALA A 167 5.51 -0.77 9.59
C ALA A 167 5.36 -0.98 8.07
N ALA A 168 5.50 0.06 7.30
CA ALA A 168 5.42 -0.05 5.84
C ALA A 168 6.36 0.91 5.12
N ILE A 169 6.73 0.54 3.91
CA ILE A 169 7.42 1.40 2.94
C ILE A 169 6.55 1.48 1.70
N ARG A 170 6.24 2.69 1.26
CA ARG A 170 5.55 2.88 -0.01
C ARG A 170 6.57 3.07 -1.12
N LEU A 171 6.55 2.16 -2.09
CA LEU A 171 7.44 2.22 -3.26
C LEU A 171 6.66 1.79 -4.51
N PHE A 172 6.78 2.54 -5.61
CA PHE A 172 6.11 2.25 -6.90
C PHE A 172 4.62 1.94 -6.77
N GLY A 173 3.90 2.70 -5.92
CA GLY A 173 2.47 2.50 -5.71
C GLY A 173 2.12 1.28 -4.84
N LYS A 174 3.09 0.48 -4.42
CA LYS A 174 2.90 -0.66 -3.50
C LYS A 174 3.22 -0.27 -2.07
N MET A 175 2.41 -0.77 -1.14
CA MET A 175 2.68 -0.75 0.28
C MET A 175 3.37 -2.07 0.66
N ILE A 176 4.62 -1.99 1.09
CA ILE A 176 5.43 -3.12 1.56
C ILE A 176 5.34 -3.12 3.08
N THR A 177 4.51 -4.01 3.62
CA THR A 177 4.27 -4.10 5.06
C THR A 177 5.20 -5.13 5.70
N PHE A 178 5.74 -4.80 6.87
CA PHE A 178 6.58 -5.65 7.71
C PHE A 178 6.40 -5.27 9.18
N TYR A 179 7.14 -5.90 10.08
CA TYR A 179 7.03 -5.63 11.51
C TYR A 179 8.31 -5.02 12.06
N ALA A 180 8.14 -3.96 12.86
CA ALA A 180 9.20 -3.32 13.62
C ALA A 180 9.12 -3.75 15.09
N VAL A 181 10.25 -4.20 15.66
CA VAL A 181 10.35 -4.67 17.04
C VAL A 181 11.25 -3.73 17.84
N PRO A 182 10.82 -3.24 19.03
CA PRO A 182 11.62 -2.35 19.86
C PRO A 182 13.01 -2.94 20.18
N GLY A 183 14.06 -2.16 19.93
CA GLY A 183 15.46 -2.54 20.18
C GLY A 183 16.04 -3.54 19.20
N GLU A 184 15.33 -3.91 18.14
CA GLU A 184 15.77 -4.90 17.17
C GLU A 184 15.92 -4.33 15.76
N GLU A 185 16.49 -5.14 14.87
CA GLU A 185 16.69 -4.81 13.47
C GLU A 185 15.74 -5.61 12.59
N SER A 186 15.07 -4.94 11.67
CA SER A 186 14.31 -5.52 10.57
C SER A 186 14.95 -5.13 9.24
N SER A 187 15.07 -6.04 8.31
CA SER A 187 15.57 -5.75 6.97
C SER A 187 14.52 -6.02 5.88
N VAL A 188 14.57 -5.19 4.82
CA VAL A 188 13.64 -5.24 3.69
C VAL A 188 14.45 -5.12 2.40
N ILE A 189 14.52 -6.19 1.62
CA ILE A 189 15.21 -6.22 0.33
C ILE A 189 14.17 -6.24 -0.77
N ILE A 190 14.14 -5.20 -1.59
CA ILE A 190 13.09 -4.95 -2.56
C ILE A 190 13.57 -5.32 -3.96
N ASN A 191 12.93 -6.31 -4.57
CA ASN A 191 13.17 -6.72 -5.94
C ASN A 191 12.27 -5.92 -6.89
N THR A 192 12.82 -4.85 -7.43
CA THR A 192 12.07 -3.95 -8.32
C THR A 192 11.62 -4.62 -9.61
N ARG A 193 12.38 -5.59 -10.14
CA ARG A 193 11.96 -6.33 -11.35
C ARG A 193 10.67 -7.10 -11.11
N GLU A 194 10.59 -7.81 -9.98
CA GLU A 194 9.40 -8.58 -9.63
C GLU A 194 8.21 -7.68 -9.28
N LEU A 195 8.45 -6.58 -8.51
CA LEU A 195 7.40 -5.60 -8.24
C LEU A 195 6.82 -5.01 -9.53
N CYS A 196 7.66 -4.63 -10.48
CA CYS A 196 7.22 -4.10 -11.76
C CYS A 196 6.49 -5.16 -12.60
N ARG A 197 7.00 -6.41 -12.64
CA ARG A 197 6.36 -7.51 -13.34
C ARG A 197 4.93 -7.73 -12.83
N GLN A 198 4.74 -7.84 -11.51
CA GLN A 198 3.43 -8.05 -10.88
C GLN A 198 2.42 -6.95 -11.18
N GLN A 199 2.88 -5.72 -11.42
CA GLN A 199 2.02 -4.58 -11.74
C GLN A 199 1.80 -4.38 -13.25
N SER A 200 2.57 -5.05 -14.08
CA SER A 200 2.48 -4.92 -15.53
C SER A 200 1.24 -5.63 -16.07
N LYS A 201 0.48 -4.96 -16.92
CA LYS A 201 -0.62 -5.60 -17.66
C LYS A 201 -0.11 -6.60 -18.70
N PHE A 202 1.12 -6.44 -19.18
CA PHE A 202 1.70 -7.22 -20.27
C PHE A 202 2.62 -8.35 -19.75
N HIS A 203 3.21 -8.21 -18.56
CA HIS A 203 4.26 -9.11 -18.05
C HIS A 203 3.90 -9.83 -16.76
N LYS A 204 2.70 -9.62 -16.22
CA LYS A 204 2.28 -10.25 -14.95
C LYS A 204 2.31 -11.79 -14.99
N ASP A 205 2.13 -12.36 -16.16
CA ASP A 205 2.08 -13.81 -16.39
C ASP A 205 3.44 -14.40 -16.84
N ASP A 206 4.49 -13.55 -16.99
CA ASP A 206 5.84 -13.99 -17.27
C ASP A 206 6.46 -14.71 -16.06
N LYS A 207 7.56 -15.45 -16.31
CA LYS A 207 8.30 -16.14 -15.25
C LYS A 207 8.74 -15.13 -14.16
N PRO A 208 8.46 -15.41 -12.87
CA PRO A 208 8.88 -14.55 -11.76
C PRO A 208 10.41 -14.39 -11.67
N TYR A 209 10.84 -13.21 -11.22
CA TYR A 209 12.24 -12.89 -10.92
C TYR A 209 12.62 -13.20 -9.46
N GLY A 210 11.92 -14.11 -8.81
CA GLY A 210 12.03 -14.42 -7.38
C GLY A 210 10.93 -13.75 -6.57
N GLU A 211 11.14 -13.60 -5.26
CA GLU A 211 10.20 -12.86 -4.41
C GLU A 211 10.24 -11.36 -4.72
N ALA A 212 9.09 -10.69 -4.57
CA ALA A 212 9.01 -9.23 -4.73
C ALA A 212 9.74 -8.49 -3.60
N VAL A 213 9.71 -9.07 -2.40
CA VAL A 213 10.39 -8.55 -1.22
C VAL A 213 10.91 -9.71 -0.39
N TYR A 214 12.14 -9.57 0.11
CA TYR A 214 12.72 -10.47 1.12
C TYR A 214 12.82 -9.72 2.44
N PHE A 215 12.56 -10.42 3.53
CA PHE A 215 12.57 -9.85 4.86
C PHE A 215 13.61 -10.51 5.75
N GLY A 216 14.15 -9.75 6.70
CA GLY A 216 15.06 -10.25 7.74
C GLY A 216 14.69 -9.68 9.11
N GLY A 217 15.19 -10.31 10.17
CA GLY A 217 14.87 -10.01 11.56
C GLY A 217 13.89 -11.00 12.17
N THR A 218 13.53 -10.78 13.43
CA THR A 218 12.75 -11.71 14.25
C THR A 218 11.39 -12.10 13.66
N LEU A 219 10.71 -11.15 12.98
CA LEU A 219 9.39 -11.36 12.39
C LEU A 219 9.43 -11.45 10.85
N ALA A 220 10.57 -11.84 10.31
CA ALA A 220 10.75 -11.94 8.86
C ALA A 220 9.81 -12.96 8.21
N GLY A 221 9.61 -14.12 8.84
CA GLY A 221 8.67 -15.14 8.36
C GLY A 221 7.24 -14.62 8.27
N LEU A 222 6.75 -13.99 9.33
CA LEU A 222 5.41 -13.39 9.33
C LEU A 222 5.27 -12.26 8.30
N SER A 223 6.32 -11.42 8.14
CA SER A 223 6.35 -10.36 7.13
C SER A 223 6.29 -10.92 5.71
N GLN A 224 7.04 -11.99 5.45
CA GLN A 224 7.05 -12.68 4.16
C GLN A 224 5.68 -13.30 3.85
N GLU A 225 5.09 -13.99 4.81
CA GLU A 225 3.79 -14.62 4.65
C GLU A 225 2.69 -13.58 4.43
N TYR A 226 2.71 -12.48 5.21
CA TYR A 226 1.76 -11.37 5.04
C TYR A 226 1.89 -10.73 3.64
N SER A 227 3.12 -10.50 3.18
CA SER A 227 3.41 -9.91 1.85
C SER A 227 2.90 -10.77 0.69
N ASN A 228 2.96 -12.09 0.85
CA ASN A 228 2.53 -13.07 -0.16
C ASN A 228 1.05 -13.46 -0.04
N CYS A 229 0.37 -13.02 1.01
CA CYS A 229 -1.03 -13.33 1.26
C CYS A 229 -1.93 -12.59 0.25
N THR A 230 -2.73 -13.34 -0.48
CA THR A 230 -3.70 -12.82 -1.47
C THR A 230 -5.14 -12.78 -0.97
N LEU A 231 -5.36 -13.13 0.30
CA LEU A 231 -6.70 -13.11 0.90
C LEU A 231 -7.24 -11.68 0.94
N LYS A 232 -8.49 -11.54 0.53
CA LYS A 232 -9.23 -10.29 0.72
C LYS A 232 -9.75 -10.27 2.15
N THR A 233 -9.31 -9.32 2.94
CA THR A 233 -9.64 -9.20 4.37
C THR A 233 -10.34 -7.88 4.71
N SER A 234 -10.55 -6.99 3.74
CA SER A 234 -11.13 -5.68 4.00
C SER A 234 -12.65 -5.67 3.87
N ILE A 235 -13.31 -5.11 4.87
CA ILE A 235 -14.76 -4.81 4.90
C ILE A 235 -15.04 -3.51 4.14
N LEU A 236 -14.15 -2.51 4.26
CA LEU A 236 -14.33 -1.13 3.80
C LEU A 236 -13.54 -0.81 2.51
N ASN A 237 -13.31 -1.77 1.65
CA ASN A 237 -12.47 -1.59 0.45
C ASN A 237 -13.12 -0.75 -0.66
N ASP A 238 -14.46 -0.68 -0.73
CA ASP A 238 -15.19 0.10 -1.73
C ASP A 238 -16.40 0.80 -1.07
N TYR A 239 -16.19 2.06 -0.66
CA TYR A 239 -17.26 2.87 -0.05
C TYR A 239 -18.42 3.12 -1.00
N ARG A 240 -18.18 3.24 -2.31
CA ARG A 240 -19.27 3.48 -3.27
C ARG A 240 -20.19 2.26 -3.36
N GLN A 241 -19.61 1.06 -3.35
CA GLN A 241 -20.40 -0.18 -3.32
C GLN A 241 -21.07 -0.35 -1.95
N LEU A 242 -20.37 -0.07 -0.86
CA LEU A 242 -20.94 -0.12 0.49
C LEU A 242 -22.20 0.74 0.59
N PHE A 243 -22.17 2.00 0.13
CA PHE A 243 -23.33 2.89 0.17
C PHE A 243 -24.53 2.35 -0.62
N LYS A 244 -24.29 1.67 -1.74
CA LYS A 244 -25.35 1.00 -2.50
C LYS A 244 -25.93 -0.20 -1.75
N ASP A 245 -25.05 -1.01 -1.17
CA ASP A 245 -25.44 -2.24 -0.47
C ASP A 245 -26.27 -1.96 0.77
N VAL A 246 -26.06 -0.81 1.42
CA VAL A 246 -26.74 -0.43 2.68
C VAL A 246 -27.84 0.63 2.51
N ALA A 247 -28.18 0.96 1.27
CA ALA A 247 -29.28 1.90 0.98
C ALA A 247 -30.59 1.41 1.63
N GLY A 248 -31.28 2.30 2.32
CA GLY A 248 -32.53 2.00 3.04
C GLY A 248 -32.37 1.19 4.34
N MET A 249 -31.15 0.86 4.78
CA MET A 249 -30.94 0.17 6.06
C MET A 249 -31.00 1.13 7.24
N ASP A 250 -31.62 0.68 8.34
CA ASP A 250 -31.47 1.30 9.65
C ASP A 250 -30.14 0.86 10.33
N ALA A 251 -29.85 1.40 11.49
CA ALA A 251 -28.61 1.12 12.22
C ALA A 251 -28.46 -0.37 12.61
N SER A 252 -29.56 -1.05 12.94
CA SER A 252 -29.54 -2.48 13.30
C SER A 252 -29.25 -3.35 12.08
N ALA A 253 -29.93 -3.11 10.97
CA ALA A 253 -29.71 -3.81 9.71
C ALA A 253 -28.29 -3.57 9.17
N TYR A 254 -27.77 -2.34 9.25
CA TYR A 254 -26.38 -2.03 8.91
C TYR A 254 -25.39 -2.80 9.76
N LYS A 255 -25.56 -2.82 11.08
CA LYS A 255 -24.72 -3.61 11.99
C LYS A 255 -24.71 -5.09 11.57
N ASP A 256 -25.87 -5.68 11.34
CA ASP A 256 -26.00 -7.09 10.99
C ASP A 256 -25.35 -7.38 9.62
N PHE A 257 -25.44 -6.45 8.66
CA PHE A 257 -24.73 -6.52 7.38
C PHE A 257 -23.21 -6.52 7.57
N ILE A 258 -22.65 -5.64 8.40
CA ILE A 258 -21.21 -5.61 8.70
C ILE A 258 -20.78 -6.91 9.38
N TYR A 259 -21.57 -7.43 10.32
CA TYR A 259 -21.28 -8.73 10.96
C TYR A 259 -21.34 -9.91 10.00
N GLY A 260 -22.26 -9.89 9.03
CA GLY A 260 -22.30 -10.88 7.95
C GLY A 260 -21.03 -10.86 7.10
N LYS A 261 -20.55 -9.69 6.69
CA LYS A 261 -19.26 -9.55 5.98
C LYS A 261 -18.09 -10.05 6.84
N ARG A 262 -18.04 -9.64 8.12
CA ARG A 262 -17.03 -10.11 9.07
C ARG A 262 -16.98 -11.64 9.15
N ALA A 263 -18.12 -12.28 9.36
CA ALA A 263 -18.20 -13.73 9.50
C ALA A 263 -17.67 -14.47 8.25
N ASN A 264 -18.01 -13.99 7.07
CA ASN A 264 -17.54 -14.54 5.79
C ASN A 264 -16.02 -14.42 5.65
N LEU A 265 -15.44 -13.26 6.02
CA LEU A 265 -14.00 -13.03 5.96
C LEU A 265 -13.25 -13.92 6.97
N LEU A 266 -13.71 -14.02 8.22
CA LEU A 266 -13.12 -14.89 9.23
C LEU A 266 -13.18 -16.36 8.81
N ALA A 267 -14.29 -16.83 8.23
CA ALA A 267 -14.41 -18.19 7.72
C ALA A 267 -13.43 -18.46 6.57
N SER A 268 -13.15 -17.45 5.73
CA SER A 268 -12.17 -17.56 4.64
C SER A 268 -10.74 -17.62 5.18
N ILE A 269 -10.40 -16.81 6.19
CA ILE A 269 -9.10 -16.83 6.87
C ILE A 269 -8.89 -18.20 7.54
N GLU A 270 -9.90 -18.73 8.23
CA GLU A 270 -9.76 -20.01 8.95
C GLU A 270 -9.45 -21.17 8.00
N LYS A 271 -10.06 -21.19 6.82
CA LYS A 271 -9.86 -22.23 5.81
C LYS A 271 -8.55 -22.08 5.02
N ALA A 272 -7.89 -20.93 5.10
CA ALA A 272 -6.69 -20.66 4.31
C ALA A 272 -5.49 -21.46 4.81
N PRO A 273 -4.61 -21.93 3.91
CA PRO A 273 -3.39 -22.66 4.25
C PRO A 273 -2.27 -21.68 4.67
N ILE A 274 -2.53 -20.91 5.70
CA ILE A 274 -1.62 -19.92 6.29
C ILE A 274 -1.35 -20.26 7.75
N SER A 275 -0.28 -19.69 8.32
CA SER A 275 0.10 -19.94 9.71
C SER A 275 -0.96 -19.45 10.69
N LYS A 276 -0.98 -20.02 11.91
CA LYS A 276 -1.83 -19.54 12.99
C LYS A 276 -1.48 -18.09 13.35
N ALA A 277 -0.20 -17.71 13.25
CA ALA A 277 0.25 -16.33 13.45
C ALA A 277 -0.43 -15.36 12.48
N LEU A 278 -0.41 -15.67 11.18
CA LEU A 278 -1.04 -14.82 10.19
C LEU A 278 -2.57 -14.83 10.32
N LYS A 279 -3.20 -15.98 10.65
CA LYS A 279 -4.64 -16.03 10.94
C LYS A 279 -5.02 -15.09 12.08
N ALA A 280 -4.23 -15.07 13.15
CA ALA A 280 -4.46 -14.19 14.30
C ALA A 280 -4.37 -12.71 13.90
N VAL A 281 -3.37 -12.32 13.12
CA VAL A 281 -3.21 -10.94 12.61
C VAL A 281 -4.36 -10.53 11.70
N LEU A 282 -4.69 -11.36 10.70
CA LEU A 282 -5.76 -11.05 9.74
C LEU A 282 -7.15 -11.06 10.38
N GLY A 283 -7.40 -11.99 11.30
CA GLY A 283 -8.65 -12.03 12.06
C GLY A 283 -8.85 -10.79 12.92
N ASN A 284 -7.80 -10.36 13.61
CA ASN A 284 -7.80 -9.11 14.36
C ASN A 284 -8.00 -7.88 13.46
N GLN A 285 -7.40 -7.86 12.27
CA GLN A 285 -7.59 -6.79 11.29
C GLN A 285 -9.06 -6.71 10.83
N VAL A 286 -9.70 -7.84 10.56
CA VAL A 286 -11.13 -7.89 10.20
C VAL A 286 -12.00 -7.35 11.34
N ASP A 287 -11.69 -7.70 12.59
CA ASP A 287 -12.43 -7.21 13.77
C ASP A 287 -12.25 -5.69 13.96
N ALA A 288 -11.04 -5.19 13.77
CA ALA A 288 -10.77 -3.74 13.85
C ALA A 288 -11.49 -2.96 12.74
N GLU A 289 -11.54 -3.49 11.50
CA GLU A 289 -12.30 -2.88 10.41
C GLU A 289 -13.83 -2.95 10.66
N ALA A 290 -14.33 -4.04 11.24
CA ALA A 290 -15.73 -4.12 11.65
C ALA A 290 -16.06 -3.07 12.71
N ALA A 291 -15.20 -2.87 13.71
CA ALA A 291 -15.35 -1.82 14.71
C ALA A 291 -15.31 -0.43 14.09
N GLN A 292 -14.40 -0.18 13.13
CA GLN A 292 -14.34 1.07 12.39
C GLN A 292 -15.63 1.30 11.59
N ALA A 293 -16.11 0.29 10.86
CA ALA A 293 -17.35 0.38 10.09
C ALA A 293 -18.55 0.72 10.98
N ILE A 294 -18.68 0.07 12.13
CA ILE A 294 -19.74 0.35 13.10
C ILE A 294 -19.60 1.75 13.69
N SER A 295 -18.38 2.21 13.99
CA SER A 295 -18.16 3.59 14.45
C SER A 295 -18.63 4.64 13.44
N LEU A 296 -18.68 4.29 12.16
CA LEU A 296 -19.11 5.15 11.06
C LEU A 296 -20.61 4.99 10.69
N THR A 297 -21.40 4.27 11.47
CA THR A 297 -22.82 3.94 11.15
C THR A 297 -23.62 5.14 10.66
N GLU A 298 -23.68 6.21 11.45
CA GLU A 298 -24.46 7.40 11.09
C GLU A 298 -23.96 8.04 9.78
N MET A 299 -22.63 8.14 9.62
CA MET A 299 -22.05 8.71 8.42
C MET A 299 -22.37 7.87 7.19
N VAL A 300 -22.24 6.55 7.29
CA VAL A 300 -22.47 5.62 6.18
C VAL A 300 -23.94 5.63 5.77
N ILE A 301 -24.88 5.56 6.73
CA ILE A 301 -26.31 5.61 6.44
C ILE A 301 -26.71 6.94 5.80
N LYS A 302 -26.20 8.08 6.31
CA LYS A 302 -26.44 9.40 5.72
C LYS A 302 -25.92 9.49 4.27
N GLN A 303 -24.73 8.97 4.01
CA GLN A 303 -24.16 8.98 2.67
C GLN A 303 -24.90 8.03 1.71
N ALA A 304 -25.32 6.85 2.18
CA ALA A 304 -26.12 5.92 1.40
C ALA A 304 -27.47 6.56 1.01
N TYR A 305 -28.16 7.19 1.97
CA TYR A 305 -29.42 7.90 1.72
C TYR A 305 -29.24 9.05 0.72
N THR A 306 -28.21 9.88 0.92
CA THR A 306 -27.88 10.99 0.02
C THR A 306 -27.65 10.51 -1.41
N MET A 307 -26.94 9.40 -1.57
CA MET A 307 -26.62 8.83 -2.89
C MET A 307 -27.86 8.20 -3.54
N GLU A 308 -28.68 7.49 -2.79
CA GLU A 308 -29.93 6.87 -3.25
C GLU A 308 -30.92 7.92 -3.75
N HIS A 309 -31.08 9.03 -3.02
CA HIS A 309 -32.00 10.11 -3.37
C HIS A 309 -31.37 11.18 -4.29
N LYS A 310 -30.11 10.96 -4.74
CA LYS A 310 -29.37 11.87 -5.64
C LYS A 310 -29.31 13.32 -5.15
N MET A 311 -29.24 13.50 -3.85
CA MET A 311 -29.20 14.83 -3.23
C MET A 311 -27.87 15.53 -3.49
N SER A 312 -27.91 16.85 -3.69
CA SER A 312 -26.73 17.70 -3.62
C SER A 312 -26.18 17.76 -2.18
N LYS A 313 -24.98 18.31 -2.00
CA LYS A 313 -24.40 18.48 -0.66
C LYS A 313 -25.24 19.42 0.23
N GLU A 314 -25.79 20.47 -0.38
CA GLU A 314 -26.63 21.45 0.27
C GLU A 314 -27.94 20.83 0.75
N GLU A 315 -28.64 20.12 -0.14
CA GLU A 315 -29.89 19.41 0.19
C GLU A 315 -29.68 18.36 1.29
N ALA A 316 -28.60 17.58 1.20
CA ALA A 316 -28.28 16.59 2.23
C ALA A 316 -27.98 17.24 3.58
N ARG A 317 -27.25 18.38 3.59
CA ARG A 317 -26.97 19.12 4.82
C ARG A 317 -28.25 19.66 5.45
N GLU A 318 -29.16 20.26 4.67
CA GLU A 318 -30.43 20.78 5.14
C GLU A 318 -31.32 19.67 5.70
N TYR A 319 -31.46 18.56 4.96
CA TYR A 319 -32.23 17.40 5.41
C TYR A 319 -31.72 16.84 6.74
N PHE A 320 -30.41 16.58 6.87
CA PHE A 320 -29.85 16.00 8.09
C PHE A 320 -29.59 17.01 9.22
N ASN A 321 -29.92 18.28 9.06
CA ASN A 321 -30.06 19.21 10.20
C ASN A 321 -31.27 18.89 11.07
N THR A 322 -32.33 18.29 10.50
CA THR A 322 -33.56 17.94 11.20
C THR A 322 -33.78 16.44 11.32
N ALA A 323 -33.42 15.67 10.30
CA ALA A 323 -33.52 14.22 10.29
C ALA A 323 -32.31 13.59 10.99
N GLN A 324 -32.52 12.94 12.12
CA GLN A 324 -31.47 12.20 12.84
C GLN A 324 -31.56 10.71 12.49
N ILE A 325 -30.37 10.03 12.49
CA ILE A 325 -30.32 8.58 12.43
C ILE A 325 -30.60 8.05 13.81
N GLU A 326 -31.69 7.28 13.93
CA GLU A 326 -32.05 6.63 15.19
C GLU A 326 -31.10 5.48 15.47
N LEU A 327 -30.43 5.52 16.62
CA LEU A 327 -29.60 4.45 17.13
C LEU A 327 -30.34 3.74 18.27
N PRO A 328 -30.37 2.40 18.28
CA PRO A 328 -30.86 1.65 19.43
C PRO A 328 -30.12 2.00 20.72
N GLU A 329 -30.79 1.84 21.85
CA GLU A 329 -30.16 2.05 23.16
C GLU A 329 -28.89 1.20 23.32
N ASN A 330 -27.84 1.81 23.81
CA ASN A 330 -26.52 1.17 23.97
C ASN A 330 -25.95 0.55 22.67
N TYR A 331 -26.32 1.11 21.50
CA TYR A 331 -25.95 0.57 20.18
C TYR A 331 -24.47 0.22 20.08
N TYR A 332 -23.57 1.17 20.35
CA TYR A 332 -22.13 0.94 20.21
C TYR A 332 -21.59 -0.08 21.23
N ALA A 333 -22.03 -0.01 22.48
CA ALA A 333 -21.61 -0.95 23.51
C ALA A 333 -21.97 -2.41 23.14
N ASN A 334 -23.20 -2.60 22.63
CA ASN A 334 -23.67 -3.92 22.19
C ASN A 334 -23.00 -4.37 20.89
N ALA A 335 -22.73 -3.42 19.97
CA ALA A 335 -22.09 -3.72 18.69
C ALA A 335 -20.60 -4.04 18.83
N PHE A 336 -19.86 -3.51 19.79
CA PHE A 336 -18.45 -3.80 19.98
C PHE A 336 -18.18 -5.06 20.81
N ARG A 337 -19.12 -5.51 21.60
CA ARG A 337 -18.94 -6.70 22.48
C ARG A 337 -18.40 -7.94 21.75
N PRO A 338 -18.89 -8.32 20.55
CA PRO A 338 -18.39 -9.49 19.82
C PRO A 338 -16.98 -9.32 19.22
N LEU A 339 -16.42 -8.11 19.25
CA LEU A 339 -15.11 -7.80 18.68
C LEU A 339 -13.98 -7.85 19.72
N ALA A 340 -14.07 -8.82 20.66
CA ALA A 340 -13.15 -8.92 21.79
C ALA A 340 -11.68 -9.11 21.39
N SER A 341 -11.41 -9.61 20.18
CA SER A 341 -10.02 -9.80 19.69
C SER A 341 -9.24 -8.49 19.59
N ILE A 342 -9.90 -7.35 19.41
CA ILE A 342 -9.22 -6.04 19.37
C ILE A 342 -8.65 -5.62 20.73
N ASN A 343 -9.04 -6.28 21.82
CA ASN A 343 -8.50 -6.07 23.17
C ASN A 343 -7.43 -7.10 23.56
N THR A 344 -6.88 -7.82 22.60
CA THR A 344 -5.79 -8.78 22.83
C THR A 344 -4.46 -8.20 22.41
N MET A 345 -3.35 -8.80 22.86
CA MET A 345 -2.01 -8.42 22.46
C MET A 345 -1.77 -8.56 20.94
N ALA A 346 -2.48 -9.45 20.27
CA ALA A 346 -2.44 -9.60 18.82
C ALA A 346 -2.87 -8.30 18.07
N ALA A 347 -3.66 -7.45 18.70
CA ALA A 347 -4.07 -6.17 18.12
C ALA A 347 -2.88 -5.22 17.86
N LEU A 348 -1.79 -5.34 18.61
CA LEU A 348 -0.59 -4.52 18.42
C LEU A 348 0.13 -4.79 17.10
N TYR A 349 -0.09 -5.96 16.49
CA TYR A 349 0.41 -6.31 15.16
C TYR A 349 -0.44 -5.72 14.03
N ASN A 350 -1.57 -5.11 14.36
CA ASN A 350 -2.54 -4.66 13.38
C ASN A 350 -2.42 -3.16 13.10
N SER A 351 -2.14 -2.79 11.86
CA SER A 351 -2.11 -1.40 11.43
C SER A 351 -3.46 -0.67 11.64
N LYS A 352 -4.58 -1.40 11.58
CA LYS A 352 -5.92 -0.81 11.74
C LYS A 352 -6.22 -0.37 13.17
N LEU A 353 -5.55 -0.91 14.17
CA LEU A 353 -5.70 -0.47 15.54
C LEU A 353 -5.30 1.01 15.71
N SER A 354 -4.23 1.44 15.04
CA SER A 354 -3.78 2.82 15.07
C SER A 354 -4.80 3.80 14.45
N GLU A 355 -5.63 3.33 13.52
CA GLU A 355 -6.73 4.11 12.96
C GLU A 355 -7.96 4.10 13.87
N LEU A 356 -8.27 2.97 14.49
CA LEU A 356 -9.48 2.79 15.32
C LEU A 356 -9.44 3.61 16.61
N ILE A 357 -8.31 3.63 17.33
CA ILE A 357 -8.19 4.30 18.63
C ILE A 357 -8.54 5.79 18.56
N PRO A 358 -8.05 6.60 17.62
CA PRO A 358 -8.43 8.00 17.52
C PRO A 358 -9.93 8.21 17.26
N TYR A 359 -10.56 7.33 16.47
CA TYR A 359 -12.00 7.37 16.24
C TYR A 359 -12.80 7.10 17.52
N TYR A 360 -12.41 6.07 18.26
CA TYR A 360 -13.05 5.72 19.53
C TYR A 360 -12.93 6.85 20.56
N LEU A 361 -11.73 7.40 20.75
CA LEU A 361 -11.48 8.48 21.69
C LEU A 361 -12.27 9.75 21.34
N ARG A 362 -12.33 10.14 20.06
CA ARG A 362 -13.10 11.29 19.61
C ARG A 362 -14.61 11.11 19.96
N ARG A 363 -15.19 9.95 19.62
CA ARG A 363 -16.58 9.68 19.96
C ARG A 363 -16.84 9.73 21.45
N ARG A 364 -15.96 9.15 22.24
CA ARG A 364 -16.10 9.16 23.70
C ARG A 364 -16.03 10.58 24.27
N THR A 365 -15.19 11.42 23.70
CA THR A 365 -15.13 12.84 24.06
C THR A 365 -16.43 13.55 23.69
N ASP A 366 -16.95 13.34 22.49
CA ASP A 366 -18.21 13.95 22.04
C ASP A 366 -19.42 13.52 22.90
N GLU A 367 -19.43 12.28 23.41
CA GLU A 367 -20.46 11.79 24.33
C GLU A 367 -20.38 12.45 25.74
N LEU A 368 -19.14 12.71 26.23
CA LEU A 368 -18.92 13.31 27.54
C LEU A 368 -19.07 14.83 27.57
N THR A 369 -19.06 15.47 26.40
CA THR A 369 -19.19 16.94 26.26
C THR A 369 -20.60 17.40 25.87
N LYS A 370 -21.51 16.47 25.58
CA LYS A 370 -22.95 16.71 25.41
C LYS A 370 -23.69 16.62 26.75
#